data_846aa42c0a14436af82eb17faeffd225
#
_entry.id   846aa42c0a14436af82eb17faeffd225
#
_cell.length_a   1.000
_cell.length_b   1.000
_cell.length_c   1.000
_cell.angle_alpha   90.00
_cell.angle_beta   90.00
_cell.angle_gamma   90.00
#
_symmetry.space_group_name_H-M   'P 1'
#
loop_
_entity.id
_entity.type
_entity.pdbx_description
1 polymer ?
#
loop_
_entity_poly.entity_id
_entity_poly.type
_entity_poly.pdbx_seq_one_letter_code
_entity_poly.pdbx_strand_id
1 'polypeptide(L)'
;MNLHEHQAKELLGKYGVPVQTGRVSYSPEQAVENAYYALQDGAELLILKAQIHAGGRGKGVIHNPETNEPVMYNLKELRGVKVLPVTEGNPLHEVYEISRRMLGQKLVTLQTGPQGKIINRMLVANGVDIAKEFYCSILMDRGTGKNIIMVSTEGGVEIEKVAEETPEKIIKEYIEPGQGVQGFQARRLAFGLGLNGAAQKQFISFITALYNAYLSIDASMVEVNPMVLTPDDKIIAVDAKVSIDDNALYRHPDLDKSQS
;
A
#
# COMPACT_ATOMS: atom_id res chain seq x y z
N MET A 1 3.48 9.20 -13.85
CA MET A 1 2.31 9.58 -13.00
C MET A 1 2.27 8.69 -11.77
N ASN A 2 2.11 9.24 -10.55
CA ASN A 2 2.00 8.46 -9.32
C ASN A 2 0.54 8.33 -8.89
N LEU A 3 0.09 7.11 -8.61
CA LEU A 3 -1.24 6.85 -8.09
C LEU A 3 -1.29 6.98 -6.56
N HIS A 4 -2.45 7.36 -6.00
CA HIS A 4 -2.71 7.18 -4.59
C HIS A 4 -2.86 5.69 -4.23
N GLU A 5 -2.62 5.32 -2.97
CA GLU A 5 -2.74 3.93 -2.51
C GLU A 5 -4.06 3.26 -2.90
N HIS A 6 -5.19 3.94 -2.67
CA HIS A 6 -6.51 3.38 -3.02
C HIS A 6 -6.67 3.14 -4.52
N GLN A 7 -6.17 4.06 -5.38
CA GLN A 7 -6.19 3.91 -6.84
C GLN A 7 -5.27 2.76 -7.28
N ALA A 8 -4.07 2.67 -6.70
CA ALA A 8 -3.13 1.59 -6.96
C ALA A 8 -3.75 0.23 -6.60
N LYS A 9 -4.37 0.10 -5.42
CA LYS A 9 -5.01 -1.14 -4.97
C LYS A 9 -6.22 -1.51 -5.84
N GLU A 10 -7.08 -0.56 -6.19
CA GLU A 10 -8.20 -0.79 -7.09
C GLU A 10 -7.73 -1.29 -8.46
N LEU A 11 -6.69 -0.64 -9.01
CA LEU A 11 -6.12 -1.01 -10.29
C LEU A 11 -5.50 -2.41 -10.25
N LEU A 12 -4.65 -2.70 -9.26
CA LEU A 12 -4.04 -4.01 -9.08
C LEU A 12 -5.09 -5.12 -8.88
N GLY A 13 -6.16 -4.83 -8.14
CA GLY A 13 -7.28 -5.76 -7.93
C GLY A 13 -7.98 -6.15 -9.23
N LYS A 14 -8.10 -5.24 -10.21
CA LYS A 14 -8.66 -5.54 -11.55
C LYS A 14 -7.84 -6.58 -12.32
N TYR A 15 -6.54 -6.70 -12.00
CA TYR A 15 -5.64 -7.71 -12.57
C TYR A 15 -5.53 -8.98 -11.71
N GLY A 16 -6.36 -9.12 -10.68
CA GLY A 16 -6.41 -10.30 -9.83
C GLY A 16 -5.35 -10.35 -8.73
N VAL A 17 -4.68 -9.22 -8.44
CA VAL A 17 -3.79 -9.13 -7.27
C VAL A 17 -4.65 -9.04 -6.02
N PRO A 18 -4.49 -9.94 -5.03
CA PRO A 18 -5.17 -9.82 -3.75
C PRO A 18 -4.72 -8.56 -3.01
N VAL A 19 -5.66 -7.67 -2.73
CA VAL A 19 -5.41 -6.39 -2.07
C VAL A 19 -6.27 -6.25 -0.82
N GLN A 20 -5.79 -5.52 0.18
CA GLN A 20 -6.60 -5.13 1.33
C GLN A 20 -7.80 -4.31 0.87
N THR A 21 -9.00 -4.73 1.27
CA THR A 21 -10.24 -4.01 0.94
C THR A 21 -10.32 -2.69 1.68
N GLY A 22 -10.89 -1.67 1.03
CA GLY A 22 -11.09 -0.37 1.61
C GLY A 22 -11.79 0.57 0.64
N ARG A 23 -12.34 1.66 1.17
CA ARG A 23 -13.07 2.70 0.41
C ARG A 23 -12.53 4.08 0.76
N VAL A 24 -12.36 4.92 -0.27
CA VAL A 24 -11.90 6.29 -0.10
C VAL A 24 -13.04 7.17 0.44
N SER A 25 -12.69 8.14 1.28
CA SER A 25 -13.61 9.10 1.89
C SER A 25 -13.04 10.51 1.76
N TYR A 26 -13.90 11.45 1.44
CA TYR A 26 -13.58 12.88 1.28
C TYR A 26 -14.19 13.73 2.39
N SER A 27 -15.06 13.16 3.23
CA SER A 27 -15.64 13.80 4.40
C SER A 27 -15.72 12.82 5.59
N PRO A 28 -15.88 13.31 6.82
CA PRO A 28 -16.10 12.48 7.99
C PRO A 28 -17.34 11.58 7.86
N GLU A 29 -18.41 12.09 7.25
CA GLU A 29 -19.66 11.37 7.04
C GLU A 29 -19.45 10.18 6.10
N GLN A 30 -18.73 10.37 4.98
CA GLN A 30 -18.37 9.29 4.07
C GLN A 30 -17.46 8.26 4.75
N ALA A 31 -16.55 8.70 5.63
CA ALA A 31 -15.71 7.77 6.38
C ALA A 31 -16.54 6.88 7.31
N VAL A 32 -17.55 7.44 7.98
CA VAL A 32 -18.50 6.68 8.81
C VAL A 32 -19.31 5.70 7.97
N GLU A 33 -19.83 6.13 6.82
CA GLU A 33 -20.57 5.26 5.90
C GLU A 33 -19.71 4.08 5.42
N ASN A 34 -18.47 4.37 5.00
CA ASN A 34 -17.53 3.34 4.55
C ASN A 34 -17.13 2.39 5.68
N ALA A 35 -16.98 2.89 6.90
CA ALA A 35 -16.74 2.07 8.08
C ALA A 35 -17.95 1.18 8.41
N TYR A 36 -19.17 1.71 8.28
CA TYR A 36 -20.38 0.92 8.46
C TYR A 36 -20.43 -0.27 7.49
N TYR A 37 -20.14 -0.07 6.21
CA TYR A 37 -20.07 -1.17 5.24
C TYR A 37 -18.96 -2.17 5.60
N ALA A 38 -17.79 -1.70 6.02
CA ALA A 38 -16.71 -2.59 6.45
C ALA A 38 -17.14 -3.48 7.62
N LEU A 39 -17.89 -2.93 8.60
CA LEU A 39 -18.42 -3.68 9.72
C LEU A 39 -19.49 -4.71 9.29
N GLN A 40 -20.35 -4.35 8.33
CA GLN A 40 -21.32 -5.29 7.76
C GLN A 40 -20.63 -6.45 7.03
N ASP A 41 -19.49 -6.19 6.41
CA ASP A 41 -18.63 -7.18 5.75
C ASP A 41 -17.79 -8.00 6.76
N GLY A 42 -17.99 -7.80 8.07
CA GLY A 42 -17.37 -8.57 9.15
C GLY A 42 -15.98 -8.07 9.58
N ALA A 43 -15.64 -6.81 9.32
CA ALA A 43 -14.35 -6.26 9.77
C ALA A 43 -14.30 -6.23 11.31
N GLU A 44 -13.28 -6.85 11.88
CA GLU A 44 -12.97 -6.82 13.32
C GLU A 44 -12.01 -5.67 13.68
N LEU A 45 -11.37 -5.10 12.67
CA LEU A 45 -10.40 -4.02 12.76
C LEU A 45 -10.60 -3.04 11.62
N LEU A 46 -10.69 -1.74 11.92
CA LEU A 46 -10.74 -0.67 10.93
C LEU A 46 -9.39 0.06 10.87
N ILE A 47 -8.92 0.35 9.66
CA ILE A 47 -7.70 1.12 9.42
C ILE A 47 -8.06 2.41 8.68
N LEU A 48 -7.75 3.54 9.31
CA LEU A 48 -7.91 4.86 8.71
C LEU A 48 -6.55 5.36 8.22
N LYS A 49 -6.41 5.57 6.91
CA LYS A 49 -5.14 5.96 6.29
C LYS A 49 -5.28 7.27 5.52
N ALA A 50 -4.52 8.29 5.89
CA ALA A 50 -4.38 9.51 5.09
C ALA A 50 -3.86 9.17 3.68
N GLN A 51 -4.45 9.77 2.65
CA GLN A 51 -4.06 9.56 1.25
C GLN A 51 -3.28 10.79 0.76
N ILE A 52 -1.96 10.67 0.74
CA ILE A 52 -1.02 11.67 0.20
C ILE A 52 0.00 10.97 -0.69
N HIS A 53 0.60 11.69 -1.63
CA HIS A 53 1.71 11.18 -2.45
C HIS A 53 3.03 11.25 -1.67
N ALA A 54 3.14 10.45 -0.61
CA ALA A 54 4.37 10.22 0.16
C ALA A 54 4.25 8.94 0.97
N GLY A 55 5.38 8.29 1.19
CA GLY A 55 5.52 7.15 2.09
C GLY A 55 5.68 7.56 3.56
N GLY A 56 5.80 6.56 4.44
CA GLY A 56 6.05 6.79 5.87
C GLY A 56 4.86 7.34 6.65
N ARG A 57 3.64 7.27 6.10
CA ARG A 57 2.40 7.83 6.68
C ARG A 57 2.13 7.35 8.11
N GLY A 58 2.41 6.08 8.40
CA GLY A 58 2.20 5.50 9.73
C GLY A 58 3.11 6.09 10.80
N LYS A 59 4.29 6.59 10.41
CA LYS A 59 5.25 7.28 11.30
C LYS A 59 5.05 8.79 11.30
N GLY A 60 4.42 9.33 10.25
CA GLY A 60 4.16 10.76 10.09
C GLY A 60 3.16 11.29 11.09
N VAL A 61 3.34 12.55 11.50
CA VAL A 61 2.47 13.27 12.44
C VAL A 61 1.61 14.27 11.68
N ILE A 62 0.34 14.36 12.07
CA ILE A 62 -0.61 15.32 11.49
C ILE A 62 -0.49 16.64 12.24
N HIS A 63 -0.35 17.73 11.50
CA HIS A 63 -0.21 19.09 12.01
C HIS A 63 -1.33 20.00 11.47
N ASN A 64 -1.71 20.97 12.26
CA ASN A 64 -2.53 22.07 11.80
C ASN A 64 -1.76 22.89 10.75
N PRO A 65 -2.32 23.16 9.55
CA PRO A 65 -1.60 23.86 8.48
C PRO A 65 -1.27 25.32 8.82
N GLU A 66 -2.05 25.98 9.71
CA GLU A 66 -1.90 27.39 10.07
C GLU A 66 -0.93 27.55 11.25
N THR A 67 -1.14 26.80 12.35
CA THR A 67 -0.35 26.94 13.57
C THR A 67 0.91 26.08 13.58
N ASN A 68 0.99 25.08 12.71
CA ASN A 68 2.01 24.06 12.66
C ASN A 68 2.11 23.19 13.94
N GLU A 69 1.10 23.23 14.79
CA GLU A 69 1.03 22.40 15.99
C GLU A 69 0.55 20.99 15.65
N PRO A 70 1.05 19.94 16.36
CA PRO A 70 0.54 18.59 16.20
C PRO A 70 -0.95 18.50 16.54
N VAL A 71 -1.69 17.79 15.72
CA VAL A 71 -3.11 17.48 15.98
C VAL A 71 -3.16 16.33 17.00
N MET A 72 -3.86 16.57 18.10
CA MET A 72 -3.98 15.61 19.19
C MET A 72 -5.27 14.79 19.10
N TYR A 73 -5.19 13.51 19.44
CA TYR A 73 -6.32 12.63 19.65
C TYR A 73 -6.03 11.69 20.84
N ASN A 74 -6.93 11.70 21.85
CA ASN A 74 -6.77 10.95 23.09
C ASN A 74 -5.38 11.17 23.75
N LEU A 75 -4.98 12.45 23.88
CA LEU A 75 -3.72 12.90 24.48
C LEU A 75 -2.45 12.41 23.76
N LYS A 76 -2.57 11.91 22.52
CA LYS A 76 -1.45 11.49 21.67
C LYS A 76 -1.49 12.23 20.34
N GLU A 77 -0.33 12.41 19.75
CA GLU A 77 -0.22 12.94 18.39
C GLU A 77 -0.94 12.02 17.40
N LEU A 78 -1.80 12.60 16.57
CA LEU A 78 -2.49 11.86 15.53
C LEU A 78 -1.54 11.59 14.36
N ARG A 79 -1.47 10.34 13.95
CA ARG A 79 -0.62 9.89 12.84
C ARG A 79 -1.43 9.66 11.58
N GLY A 80 -0.74 9.62 10.44
CA GLY A 80 -1.38 9.40 9.14
C GLY A 80 -2.00 8.01 8.93
N VAL A 81 -1.77 7.07 9.86
CA VAL A 81 -2.46 5.78 9.91
C VAL A 81 -2.95 5.54 11.34
N LYS A 82 -4.22 5.24 11.48
CA LYS A 82 -4.86 4.92 12.76
C LYS A 82 -5.58 3.58 12.66
N VAL A 83 -5.30 2.71 13.63
CA VAL A 83 -5.93 1.40 13.80
C VAL A 83 -7.00 1.51 14.88
N LEU A 84 -8.19 0.97 14.60
CA LEU A 84 -9.35 0.97 15.50
C LEU A 84 -9.89 -0.45 15.65
N PRO A 85 -9.75 -1.10 16.82
CA PRO A 85 -10.46 -2.32 17.13
C PRO A 85 -11.97 -2.07 17.19
N VAL A 86 -12.74 -2.99 16.60
CA VAL A 86 -14.23 -2.88 16.56
C VAL A 86 -14.87 -3.25 17.90
N THR A 87 -14.17 -3.98 18.73
CA THR A 87 -14.66 -4.52 20.01
C THR A 87 -14.77 -3.49 21.15
N GLU A 88 -14.19 -2.29 20.96
CA GLU A 88 -14.12 -1.25 21.98
C GLU A 88 -14.99 -0.05 21.62
N GLY A 89 -15.96 0.30 22.47
CA GLY A 89 -16.72 1.56 22.37
C GLY A 89 -17.68 1.64 21.18
N ASN A 90 -17.77 2.84 20.58
CA ASN A 90 -18.54 3.10 19.37
C ASN A 90 -17.58 3.37 18.19
N PRO A 91 -17.23 2.37 17.39
CA PRO A 91 -16.23 2.52 16.33
C PRO A 91 -16.62 3.56 15.27
N LEU A 92 -17.92 3.73 14.99
CA LEU A 92 -18.37 4.74 14.00
C LEU A 92 -18.18 6.16 14.53
N HIS A 93 -18.39 6.40 15.83
CA HIS A 93 -18.10 7.69 16.45
C HIS A 93 -16.59 7.99 16.43
N GLU A 94 -15.75 7.00 16.75
CA GLU A 94 -14.29 7.13 16.67
C GLU A 94 -13.82 7.44 15.25
N VAL A 95 -14.39 6.75 14.24
CA VAL A 95 -14.10 7.04 12.82
C VAL A 95 -14.44 8.49 12.48
N TYR A 96 -15.61 8.99 12.90
CA TYR A 96 -16.01 10.38 12.67
C TYR A 96 -15.00 11.36 13.29
N GLU A 97 -14.69 11.18 14.57
CA GLU A 97 -13.81 12.06 15.32
C GLU A 97 -12.39 12.10 14.77
N ILE A 98 -11.85 10.95 14.34
CA ILE A 98 -10.52 10.87 13.73
C ILE A 98 -10.55 11.50 12.33
N SER A 99 -11.55 11.18 11.51
CA SER A 99 -11.66 11.71 10.15
C SER A 99 -11.75 13.23 10.13
N ARG A 100 -12.55 13.80 11.02
CA ARG A 100 -12.69 15.25 11.21
C ARG A 100 -11.38 15.93 11.60
N ARG A 101 -10.52 15.22 12.35
CA ARG A 101 -9.20 15.71 12.77
C ARG A 101 -8.10 15.44 11.75
N MET A 102 -8.32 14.57 10.77
CA MET A 102 -7.33 14.26 9.72
C MET A 102 -7.55 15.13 8.47
N LEU A 103 -8.79 15.21 8.00
CA LEU A 103 -9.11 15.91 6.74
C LEU A 103 -8.86 17.40 6.86
N GLY A 104 -8.25 18.00 5.83
CA GLY A 104 -7.86 19.40 5.80
C GLY A 104 -6.57 19.73 6.58
N GLN A 105 -6.06 18.80 7.36
CA GLN A 105 -4.79 18.97 8.06
C GLN A 105 -3.59 18.56 7.18
N LYS A 106 -2.37 18.88 7.59
CA LYS A 106 -1.16 18.45 6.86
C LYS A 106 -0.47 17.28 7.56
N LEU A 107 -0.08 16.29 6.78
CA LEU A 107 0.73 15.17 7.23
C LEU A 107 2.21 15.45 6.95
N VAL A 108 3.02 15.42 8.01
CA VAL A 108 4.47 15.58 7.96
C VAL A 108 5.11 14.20 8.10
N THR A 109 5.90 13.81 7.11
CA THR A 109 6.69 12.57 7.07
C THR A 109 8.13 12.88 6.70
N LEU A 110 9.03 11.90 6.79
CA LEU A 110 10.41 12.07 6.30
C LEU A 110 10.44 12.44 4.80
N GLN A 111 9.54 11.88 3.99
CA GLN A 111 9.49 12.13 2.56
C GLN A 111 8.85 13.47 2.19
N THR A 112 7.91 13.99 2.98
CA THR A 112 7.30 15.32 2.72
C THR A 112 8.16 16.46 3.24
N GLY A 113 9.09 16.17 4.14
CA GLY A 113 9.78 17.19 4.91
C GLY A 113 8.83 17.99 5.83
N PRO A 114 9.32 19.08 6.45
CA PRO A 114 8.59 19.86 7.46
C PRO A 114 7.37 20.62 6.86
N GLN A 115 7.34 20.82 5.55
CA GLN A 115 6.21 21.47 4.88
C GLN A 115 4.95 20.60 4.90
N GLY A 116 5.12 19.27 4.90
CA GLY A 116 4.02 18.32 4.88
C GLY A 116 3.19 18.34 3.61
N LYS A 117 2.12 17.56 3.56
CA LYS A 117 1.10 17.57 2.49
C LYS A 117 -0.29 17.56 3.09
N ILE A 118 -1.20 18.37 2.52
CA ILE A 118 -2.61 18.44 2.96
C ILE A 118 -3.30 17.11 2.68
N ILE A 119 -4.08 16.65 3.66
CA ILE A 119 -4.89 15.44 3.58
C ILE A 119 -6.26 15.83 3.03
N ASN A 120 -6.47 15.65 1.73
CA ASN A 120 -7.75 15.94 1.08
C ASN A 120 -8.69 14.72 1.06
N ARG A 121 -8.17 13.55 1.32
CA ARG A 121 -8.91 12.28 1.32
C ARG A 121 -8.25 11.25 2.24
N MET A 122 -9.02 10.29 2.65
CA MET A 122 -8.55 9.18 3.47
C MET A 122 -9.13 7.86 2.98
N LEU A 123 -8.45 6.76 3.29
CA LEU A 123 -8.91 5.40 3.03
C LEU A 123 -9.41 4.80 4.35
N VAL A 124 -10.62 4.30 4.35
CA VAL A 124 -11.15 3.42 5.40
C VAL A 124 -11.01 2.00 4.90
N ALA A 125 -10.18 1.21 5.55
CA ALA A 125 -9.85 -0.16 5.13
C ALA A 125 -10.14 -1.17 6.24
N ASN A 126 -10.45 -2.41 5.83
CA ASN A 126 -10.56 -3.52 6.76
C ASN A 126 -9.17 -3.91 7.26
N GLY A 127 -9.04 -4.23 8.53
CA GLY A 127 -7.83 -4.83 9.06
C GLY A 127 -7.53 -6.17 8.38
N VAL A 128 -6.26 -6.52 8.38
CA VAL A 128 -5.79 -7.83 7.90
C VAL A 128 -4.96 -8.43 9.03
N ASP A 129 -5.24 -9.68 9.37
CA ASP A 129 -4.42 -10.41 10.31
C ASP A 129 -3.08 -10.73 9.67
N ILE A 130 -2.00 -10.30 10.31
CA ILE A 130 -0.66 -10.38 9.76
C ILE A 130 0.15 -11.44 10.53
N ALA A 131 0.50 -12.53 9.85
CA ALA A 131 1.45 -13.50 10.36
C ALA A 131 2.90 -13.10 10.02
N LYS A 132 3.12 -12.53 8.81
CA LYS A 132 4.43 -12.05 8.35
C LYS A 132 4.29 -10.90 7.38
N GLU A 133 5.22 -9.95 7.44
CA GLU A 133 5.34 -8.85 6.48
C GLU A 133 6.53 -9.09 5.54
N PHE A 134 6.34 -8.77 4.27
CA PHE A 134 7.32 -8.85 3.22
C PHE A 134 7.35 -7.57 2.40
N TYR A 135 8.45 -7.35 1.73
CA TYR A 135 8.58 -6.36 0.67
C TYR A 135 8.48 -7.02 -0.70
N CYS A 136 7.83 -6.36 -1.65
CA CYS A 136 7.84 -6.76 -3.06
C CYS A 136 7.85 -5.52 -3.96
N SER A 137 8.70 -5.50 -4.97
CA SER A 137 8.65 -4.46 -6.00
C SER A 137 9.00 -5.01 -7.38
N ILE A 138 8.52 -4.30 -8.40
CA ILE A 138 8.83 -4.55 -9.81
C ILE A 138 9.18 -3.21 -10.44
N LEU A 139 10.33 -3.16 -11.11
CA LEU A 139 10.78 -1.98 -11.85
C LEU A 139 11.71 -2.41 -13.00
N MET A 140 12.00 -1.50 -13.91
CA MET A 140 12.98 -1.72 -14.95
C MET A 140 14.39 -1.37 -14.44
N ASP A 141 15.30 -2.35 -14.51
CA ASP A 141 16.73 -2.09 -14.34
C ASP A 141 17.31 -1.49 -15.62
N ARG A 142 17.66 -0.21 -15.54
CA ARG A 142 18.21 0.54 -16.68
C ARG A 142 19.59 0.04 -17.13
N GLY A 143 20.35 -0.60 -16.25
CA GLY A 143 21.66 -1.13 -16.55
C GLY A 143 21.61 -2.34 -17.48
N THR A 144 20.61 -3.20 -17.26
CA THR A 144 20.41 -4.45 -18.04
C THR A 144 19.32 -4.33 -19.10
N GLY A 145 18.45 -3.33 -19.01
CA GLY A 145 17.26 -3.18 -19.86
C GLY A 145 16.17 -4.23 -19.57
N LYS A 146 16.26 -4.94 -18.44
CA LYS A 146 15.32 -5.99 -18.04
C LYS A 146 14.44 -5.51 -16.88
N ASN A 147 13.25 -6.07 -16.80
CA ASN A 147 12.46 -5.91 -15.58
C ASN A 147 13.07 -6.74 -14.46
N ILE A 148 13.07 -6.19 -13.26
CA ILE A 148 13.54 -6.86 -12.06
C ILE A 148 12.42 -6.94 -11.04
N ILE A 149 12.23 -8.13 -10.48
CA ILE A 149 11.40 -8.35 -9.30
C ILE A 149 12.32 -8.45 -8.09
N MET A 150 12.04 -7.63 -7.08
CA MET A 150 12.75 -7.66 -5.81
C MET A 150 11.79 -8.03 -4.70
N VAL A 151 12.19 -8.96 -3.85
CA VAL A 151 11.45 -9.31 -2.64
C VAL A 151 12.39 -9.37 -1.44
N SER A 152 11.84 -9.11 -0.24
CA SER A 152 12.58 -9.23 1.02
C SER A 152 11.68 -9.67 2.16
N THR A 153 12.27 -10.36 3.15
CA THR A 153 11.62 -10.68 4.43
C THR A 153 11.49 -9.47 5.35
N GLU A 154 12.10 -8.34 4.99
CA GLU A 154 12.04 -7.07 5.71
C GLU A 154 10.90 -6.22 5.13
N GLY A 155 9.66 -6.55 5.47
CA GLY A 155 8.47 -5.78 5.11
C GLY A 155 8.20 -4.64 6.08
N GLY A 156 7.40 -3.63 5.64
CA GLY A 156 6.99 -2.50 6.48
C GLY A 156 8.11 -1.51 6.83
N VAL A 157 9.29 -1.66 6.24
CA VAL A 157 10.45 -0.77 6.43
C VAL A 157 10.91 -0.15 5.10
N GLU A 158 11.76 0.86 5.16
CA GLU A 158 12.34 1.48 3.97
C GLU A 158 13.36 0.53 3.33
N ILE A 159 13.12 0.14 2.08
CA ILE A 159 13.96 -0.84 1.37
C ILE A 159 15.39 -0.31 1.12
N GLU A 160 15.54 1.02 0.99
CA GLU A 160 16.81 1.69 0.83
C GLU A 160 17.74 1.38 2.02
N LYS A 161 17.18 1.38 3.23
CA LYS A 161 17.93 1.04 4.45
C LYS A 161 18.32 -0.44 4.47
N VAL A 162 17.44 -1.33 4.03
CA VAL A 162 17.75 -2.76 3.90
C VAL A 162 18.85 -2.96 2.87
N ALA A 163 18.83 -2.21 1.76
CA ALA A 163 19.86 -2.28 0.72
C ALA A 163 21.24 -1.81 1.20
N GLU A 164 21.29 -0.85 2.12
CA GLU A 164 22.54 -0.36 2.72
C GLU A 164 23.08 -1.30 3.82
N GLU A 165 22.21 -1.74 4.74
CA GLU A 165 22.61 -2.47 5.95
C GLU A 165 22.68 -3.98 5.74
N THR A 166 21.77 -4.57 4.95
CA THR A 166 21.61 -6.02 4.77
C THR A 166 21.19 -6.36 3.34
N PRO A 167 22.00 -6.03 2.30
CA PRO A 167 21.64 -6.22 0.89
C PRO A 167 21.37 -7.68 0.52
N GLU A 168 21.92 -8.63 1.25
CA GLU A 168 21.70 -10.08 1.07
C GLU A 168 20.27 -10.53 1.38
N LYS A 169 19.48 -9.71 2.11
CA LYS A 169 18.06 -9.95 2.37
C LYS A 169 17.16 -9.56 1.20
N ILE A 170 17.71 -8.91 0.17
CA ILE A 170 16.97 -8.54 -1.03
C ILE A 170 17.23 -9.59 -2.11
N ILE A 171 16.20 -10.36 -2.42
CA ILE A 171 16.24 -11.40 -3.45
C ILE A 171 15.76 -10.77 -4.76
N LYS A 172 16.53 -11.00 -5.82
CA LYS A 172 16.33 -10.38 -7.13
C LYS A 172 16.12 -11.44 -8.21
N GLU A 173 15.13 -11.25 -9.06
CA GLU A 173 14.89 -12.01 -10.27
C GLU A 173 14.77 -11.09 -11.47
N TYR A 174 15.59 -11.32 -12.48
CA TYR A 174 15.54 -10.62 -13.75
C TYR A 174 14.61 -11.35 -14.73
N ILE A 175 13.67 -10.61 -15.28
CA ILE A 175 12.68 -11.16 -16.21
C ILE A 175 13.04 -10.75 -17.64
N GLU A 176 13.20 -11.75 -18.50
CA GLU A 176 13.47 -11.50 -19.91
C GLU A 176 12.26 -10.81 -20.57
N PRO A 177 12.49 -9.74 -21.38
CA PRO A 177 11.44 -9.07 -22.09
C PRO A 177 10.59 -10.04 -22.94
N GLY A 178 9.27 -9.96 -22.82
CA GLY A 178 8.33 -10.77 -23.59
C GLY A 178 8.09 -12.19 -23.07
N GLN A 179 8.84 -12.68 -22.06
CA GLN A 179 8.65 -14.04 -21.53
C GLN A 179 7.72 -14.10 -20.32
N GLY A 180 7.57 -12.98 -19.59
CA GLY A 180 6.85 -12.97 -18.32
C GLY A 180 7.55 -13.74 -17.19
N VAL A 181 6.93 -13.78 -16.03
CA VAL A 181 7.46 -14.50 -14.86
C VAL A 181 7.32 -16.00 -15.08
N GLN A 182 8.45 -16.69 -15.12
CA GLN A 182 8.48 -18.14 -15.27
C GLN A 182 8.23 -18.83 -13.92
N GLY A 183 7.59 -20.02 -13.96
CA GLY A 183 7.23 -20.74 -12.73
C GLY A 183 8.42 -21.08 -11.82
N PHE A 184 9.61 -21.31 -12.38
CA PHE A 184 10.81 -21.53 -11.57
C PHE A 184 11.30 -20.26 -10.87
N GLN A 185 11.17 -19.09 -11.52
CA GLN A 185 11.52 -17.79 -10.94
C GLN A 185 10.60 -17.45 -9.77
N ALA A 186 9.27 -17.59 -9.97
CA ALA A 186 8.30 -17.38 -8.90
C ALA A 186 8.53 -18.30 -7.70
N ARG A 187 8.88 -19.58 -7.94
CA ARG A 187 9.24 -20.52 -6.86
C ARG A 187 10.51 -20.12 -6.13
N ARG A 188 11.52 -19.64 -6.84
CA ARG A 188 12.79 -19.20 -6.26
C ARG A 188 12.60 -17.99 -5.34
N LEU A 189 11.78 -17.00 -5.76
CA LEU A 189 11.39 -15.88 -4.93
C LEU A 189 10.61 -16.34 -3.69
N ALA A 190 9.64 -17.25 -3.85
CA ALA A 190 8.87 -17.81 -2.73
C ALA A 190 9.77 -18.55 -1.72
N PHE A 191 10.71 -19.36 -2.20
CA PHE A 191 11.70 -20.04 -1.36
C PHE A 191 12.54 -19.04 -0.57
N GLY A 192 13.01 -17.99 -1.22
CA GLY A 192 13.79 -16.94 -0.56
C GLY A 192 13.03 -16.21 0.55
N LEU A 193 11.71 -16.08 0.42
CA LEU A 193 10.82 -15.54 1.46
C LEU A 193 10.49 -16.59 2.55
N GLY A 194 10.96 -17.85 2.41
CA GLY A 194 10.63 -18.94 3.33
C GLY A 194 9.21 -19.46 3.20
N LEU A 195 8.54 -19.20 2.05
CA LEU A 195 7.18 -19.65 1.80
C LEU A 195 7.16 -21.08 1.28
N ASN A 196 6.21 -21.87 1.78
CA ASN A 196 6.00 -23.25 1.36
C ASN A 196 4.49 -23.59 1.29
N GLY A 197 4.17 -24.79 0.80
CA GLY A 197 2.80 -25.30 0.80
C GLY A 197 1.77 -24.38 0.11
N ALA A 198 0.73 -24.04 0.83
CA ALA A 198 -0.36 -23.17 0.34
C ALA A 198 0.11 -21.73 0.14
N ALA A 199 0.88 -21.17 1.08
CA ALA A 199 1.44 -19.82 0.99
C ALA A 199 2.34 -19.65 -0.24
N GLN A 200 3.15 -20.65 -0.61
CA GLN A 200 3.96 -20.63 -1.83
C GLN A 200 3.08 -20.55 -3.09
N LYS A 201 2.00 -21.32 -3.15
CA LYS A 201 1.07 -21.29 -4.30
C LYS A 201 0.38 -19.93 -4.42
N GLN A 202 -0.04 -19.36 -3.29
CA GLN A 202 -0.64 -18.02 -3.24
C GLN A 202 0.35 -16.95 -3.73
N PHE A 203 1.61 -17.02 -3.27
CA PHE A 203 2.65 -16.08 -3.71
C PHE A 203 2.93 -16.20 -5.22
N ILE A 204 3.00 -17.40 -5.78
CA ILE A 204 3.20 -17.61 -7.22
C ILE A 204 2.08 -16.95 -8.03
N SER A 205 0.83 -17.14 -7.61
CA SER A 205 -0.32 -16.47 -8.24
C SER A 205 -0.26 -14.95 -8.09
N PHE A 206 0.08 -14.48 -6.88
CA PHE A 206 0.22 -13.06 -6.57
C PHE A 206 1.26 -12.38 -7.45
N ILE A 207 2.49 -12.92 -7.51
CA ILE A 207 3.58 -12.27 -8.23
C ILE A 207 3.36 -12.32 -9.75
N THR A 208 2.70 -13.37 -10.25
CA THR A 208 2.33 -13.46 -11.66
C THR A 208 1.28 -12.41 -12.02
N ALA A 209 0.24 -12.26 -11.20
CA ALA A 209 -0.79 -11.23 -11.38
C ALA A 209 -0.19 -9.81 -11.28
N LEU A 210 0.69 -9.59 -10.29
CA LEU A 210 1.36 -8.30 -10.08
C LEU A 210 2.23 -7.91 -11.28
N TYR A 211 2.99 -8.86 -11.84
CA TYR A 211 3.81 -8.63 -13.02
C TYR A 211 2.97 -8.36 -14.27
N ASN A 212 1.88 -9.09 -14.45
CA ASN A 212 0.94 -8.85 -15.55
C ASN A 212 0.29 -7.46 -15.44
N ALA A 213 -0.10 -7.04 -14.23
CA ALA A 213 -0.57 -5.68 -13.98
C ALA A 213 0.50 -4.65 -14.36
N TYR A 214 1.73 -4.81 -13.85
CA TYR A 214 2.87 -3.93 -14.13
C TYR A 214 3.06 -3.69 -15.64
N LEU A 215 3.04 -4.75 -16.44
CA LEU A 215 3.17 -4.65 -17.90
C LEU A 215 1.95 -3.98 -18.55
N SER A 216 0.74 -4.39 -18.14
CA SER A 216 -0.51 -3.99 -18.80
C SER A 216 -0.84 -2.51 -18.60
N ILE A 217 -0.39 -1.92 -17.49
CA ILE A 217 -0.63 -0.51 -17.16
C ILE A 217 0.56 0.39 -17.52
N ASP A 218 1.56 -0.14 -18.19
CA ASP A 218 2.81 0.58 -18.49
C ASP A 218 3.43 1.20 -17.22
N ALA A 219 3.45 0.44 -16.12
CA ALA A 219 4.06 0.95 -14.90
C ALA A 219 5.58 1.07 -15.06
N SER A 220 6.15 2.17 -14.59
CA SER A 220 7.60 2.32 -14.40
C SER A 220 8.07 1.68 -13.10
N MET A 221 7.15 1.56 -12.12
CA MET A 221 7.39 0.90 -10.83
C MET A 221 6.08 0.46 -10.19
N VAL A 222 6.08 -0.72 -9.61
CA VAL A 222 5.08 -1.18 -8.63
C VAL A 222 5.80 -1.62 -7.37
N GLU A 223 5.37 -1.10 -6.23
CA GLU A 223 5.90 -1.49 -4.91
C GLU A 223 4.73 -1.89 -4.02
N VAL A 224 4.86 -3.00 -3.34
CA VAL A 224 3.94 -3.50 -2.31
C VAL A 224 4.72 -3.62 -1.01
N ASN A 225 4.42 -2.73 -0.04
CA ASN A 225 5.16 -2.66 1.21
C ASN A 225 4.29 -2.14 2.38
N PRO A 226 3.74 -3.06 3.21
CA PRO A 226 4.00 -4.49 3.19
C PRO A 226 3.10 -5.29 2.24
N MET A 227 3.66 -6.34 1.67
CA MET A 227 2.96 -7.54 1.25
C MET A 227 2.90 -8.47 2.46
N VAL A 228 1.74 -9.01 2.79
CA VAL A 228 1.58 -9.80 4.02
C VAL A 228 1.18 -11.24 3.74
N LEU A 229 1.67 -12.13 4.61
CA LEU A 229 1.14 -13.48 4.78
C LEU A 229 0.17 -13.45 5.94
N THR A 230 -1.03 -13.95 5.72
CA THR A 230 -2.04 -14.12 6.76
C THR A 230 -1.90 -15.48 7.46
N PRO A 231 -2.50 -15.67 8.67
CA PRO A 231 -2.48 -16.98 9.36
C PRO A 231 -3.13 -18.11 8.56
N ASP A 232 -4.02 -17.80 7.61
CA ASP A 232 -4.69 -18.75 6.71
C ASP A 232 -3.99 -18.88 5.35
N ASP A 233 -2.67 -18.60 5.31
CA ASP A 233 -1.77 -18.77 4.18
C ASP A 233 -2.10 -17.92 2.92
N LYS A 234 -2.84 -16.83 3.06
CA LYS A 234 -3.09 -15.89 1.95
C LYS A 234 -1.97 -14.86 1.84
N ILE A 235 -1.73 -14.40 0.61
CA ILE A 235 -0.81 -13.29 0.31
C ILE A 235 -1.65 -12.09 -0.10
N ILE A 236 -1.48 -10.94 0.58
CA ILE A 236 -2.30 -9.74 0.37
C ILE A 236 -1.40 -8.50 0.30
N ALA A 237 -1.66 -7.61 -0.66
CA ALA A 237 -1.08 -6.28 -0.70
C ALA A 237 -1.82 -5.36 0.28
N VAL A 238 -1.15 -4.93 1.34
CA VAL A 238 -1.73 -4.02 2.37
C VAL A 238 -1.49 -2.57 2.03
N ASP A 239 -0.30 -2.24 1.53
CA ASP A 239 0.01 -0.92 0.96
C ASP A 239 0.64 -1.13 -0.42
N ALA A 240 0.26 -0.29 -1.38
CA ALA A 240 0.75 -0.35 -2.75
C ALA A 240 1.05 1.04 -3.29
N LYS A 241 2.18 1.15 -3.97
CA LYS A 241 2.61 2.34 -4.71
C LYS A 241 2.82 1.97 -6.17
N VAL A 242 2.16 2.68 -7.05
CA VAL A 242 2.25 2.47 -8.50
C VAL A 242 2.64 3.78 -9.17
N SER A 243 3.68 3.72 -9.98
CA SER A 243 4.08 4.80 -10.87
C SER A 243 3.91 4.35 -12.31
N ILE A 244 3.14 5.08 -13.09
CA ILE A 244 2.91 4.82 -14.52
C ILE A 244 3.89 5.65 -15.33
N ASP A 245 4.39 5.11 -16.42
CA ASP A 245 5.23 5.86 -17.36
C ASP A 245 4.42 7.01 -17.98
N ASP A 246 4.86 8.23 -17.78
CA ASP A 246 4.21 9.44 -18.30
C ASP A 246 4.09 9.40 -19.84
N ASN A 247 5.06 8.78 -20.51
CA ASN A 247 5.05 8.63 -21.98
C ASN A 247 3.98 7.64 -22.48
N ALA A 248 3.44 6.80 -21.59
CA ALA A 248 2.42 5.81 -21.92
C ALA A 248 0.99 6.26 -21.54
N LEU A 249 0.82 7.39 -20.86
CA LEU A 249 -0.49 7.85 -20.36
C LEU A 249 -1.55 7.97 -21.45
N TYR A 250 -1.18 8.30 -22.69
CA TYR A 250 -2.11 8.36 -23.81
C TYR A 250 -2.82 7.03 -24.10
N ARG A 251 -2.27 5.90 -23.65
CA ARG A 251 -2.88 4.55 -23.73
C ARG A 251 -3.85 4.27 -22.58
N HIS A 252 -3.80 5.08 -21.52
CA HIS A 252 -4.54 4.90 -20.28
C HIS A 252 -5.38 6.14 -19.91
N PRO A 253 -6.31 6.59 -20.80
CA PRO A 253 -7.08 7.81 -20.57
C PRO A 253 -7.96 7.77 -19.32
N ASP A 254 -8.34 6.57 -18.86
CA ASP A 254 -9.15 6.41 -17.65
C ASP A 254 -8.34 6.66 -16.36
N LEU A 255 -7.02 6.45 -16.42
CA LEU A 255 -6.13 6.72 -15.27
C LEU A 255 -5.83 8.20 -15.12
N ASP A 256 -5.73 8.95 -16.23
CA ASP A 256 -5.49 10.38 -16.22
C ASP A 256 -6.66 11.16 -15.59
N LYS A 257 -7.89 10.72 -15.83
CA LYS A 257 -9.11 11.30 -15.25
C LYS A 257 -9.27 11.05 -13.75
N SER A 258 -8.58 10.07 -13.19
CA SER A 258 -8.68 9.70 -11.77
C SER A 258 -7.90 10.63 -10.83
N GLN A 259 -7.14 11.58 -11.37
CA GLN A 259 -6.36 12.55 -10.58
C GLN A 259 -7.11 13.86 -10.27
N SER A 260 -8.26 14.10 -10.85
CA SER A 260 -9.09 15.28 -10.62
C SER A 260 -9.95 15.17 -9.36
#